data_8bfdb2c09b00812733fdcbcdfb64d3c0
#
_entry.id   8bfdb2c09b00812733fdcbcdfb64d3c0
#
_cell.length_a   1.000
_cell.length_b   1.000
_cell.length_c   1.000
_cell.angle_alpha   90.00
_cell.angle_beta   90.00
_cell.angle_gamma   90.00
#
_symmetry.space_group_name_H-M   'P 1'
#
loop_
_entity.id
_entity.type
_entity.pdbx_description
1 polymer ?
#
loop_
_entity_poly.entity_id
_entity_poly.type
_entity_poly.pdbx_seq_one_letter_code
_entity_poly.pdbx_strand_id
1 'polypeptide(L)'
;MVHALEEIHRVTRPAGTVIEIHPAAVEFPLLEVKSNEELSFSEDDPGFDYGKDSLHAEKAVATVIGRGLFVLDDRRRFELRTHASSLQELRDHWAVADAYDPEEKEETLARLREEMYARAHEVLERSPGAELEFVEPAMMSRLTPSAKP
;
A
#
# COMPACT_ATOMS: atom_id res chain seq x y z
N MET A 1 9.74 13.53 2.65
CA MET A 1 9.70 12.94 1.29
C MET A 1 10.18 13.89 0.18
N VAL A 2 9.78 15.17 0.10
CA VAL A 2 10.29 16.11 -0.94
C VAL A 2 11.81 16.11 -1.02
N HIS A 3 12.50 16.26 0.10
CA HIS A 3 13.96 16.26 0.15
C HIS A 3 14.59 14.97 -0.41
N ALA A 4 13.97 13.80 -0.14
CA ALA A 4 14.45 12.54 -0.72
C ALA A 4 14.34 12.54 -2.25
N LEU A 5 13.23 13.05 -2.81
CA LEU A 5 13.05 13.18 -4.26
C LEU A 5 14.02 14.19 -4.86
N GLU A 6 14.36 15.29 -4.17
CA GLU A 6 15.41 16.23 -4.59
C GLU A 6 16.78 15.55 -4.68
N GLU A 7 17.13 14.72 -3.69
CA GLU A 7 18.37 13.94 -3.71
C GLU A 7 18.38 12.88 -4.82
N ILE A 8 17.24 12.20 -5.03
CA ILE A 8 17.08 11.28 -6.17
C ILE A 8 17.30 12.01 -7.49
N HIS A 9 16.74 13.22 -7.67
CA HIS A 9 16.99 14.04 -8.84
C HIS A 9 18.48 14.37 -8.99
N ARG A 10 19.15 14.76 -7.89
CA ARG A 10 20.57 15.11 -7.89
C ARG A 10 21.47 13.96 -8.37
N VAL A 11 21.16 12.72 -8.00
CA VAL A 11 22.00 11.55 -8.31
C VAL A 11 21.59 10.82 -9.59
N THR A 12 20.36 11.01 -10.06
CA THR A 12 19.86 10.36 -11.28
C THR A 12 20.45 11.01 -12.52
N ARG A 13 20.84 10.19 -13.50
CA ARG A 13 21.33 10.68 -14.80
C ARG A 13 20.21 11.36 -15.59
N PRO A 14 20.50 12.34 -16.47
CA PRO A 14 19.48 13.05 -17.25
C PRO A 14 18.54 12.16 -18.07
N ALA A 15 19.00 11.00 -18.55
CA ALA A 15 18.18 10.03 -19.28
C ALA A 15 17.71 8.87 -18.38
N GLY A 16 17.83 9.00 -17.06
CA GLY A 16 17.38 8.00 -16.11
C GLY A 16 15.87 8.03 -15.94
N THR A 17 15.34 6.96 -15.37
CA THR A 17 13.93 6.87 -14.97
C THR A 17 13.85 6.63 -13.48
N VAL A 18 12.92 7.29 -12.83
CA VAL A 18 12.57 7.07 -11.43
C VAL A 18 11.18 6.47 -11.39
N ILE A 19 11.02 5.35 -10.71
CA ILE A 19 9.74 4.76 -10.39
C ILE A 19 9.48 5.05 -8.91
N GLU A 20 8.39 5.72 -8.66
CA GLU A 20 7.91 6.04 -7.33
C GLU A 20 6.62 5.25 -7.09
N ILE A 21 6.50 4.61 -5.93
CA ILE A 21 5.34 3.80 -5.54
C ILE A 21 4.95 4.18 -4.12
N HIS A 22 3.66 4.43 -3.92
CA HIS A 22 3.08 4.67 -2.60
C HIS A 22 1.65 4.11 -2.52
N PRO A 23 1.10 3.85 -1.31
CA PRO A 23 -0.30 3.47 -1.14
C PRO A 23 -1.24 4.54 -1.71
N ALA A 24 -2.38 4.16 -2.26
CA ALA A 24 -3.36 5.11 -2.78
C ALA A 24 -4.04 5.88 -1.63
N ALA A 25 -4.14 7.20 -1.75
CA ALA A 25 -4.42 8.11 -0.64
C ALA A 25 -5.84 8.06 -0.04
N VAL A 26 -6.79 7.38 -0.64
CA VAL A 26 -8.21 7.48 -0.25
C VAL A 26 -8.90 6.12 -0.16
N GLU A 27 -8.14 5.06 -0.29
CA GLU A 27 -8.70 3.70 -0.33
C GLU A 27 -8.11 2.88 0.81
N PHE A 28 -8.98 2.14 1.50
CA PHE A 28 -8.53 1.18 2.51
C PHE A 28 -8.04 -0.09 1.85
N PRO A 29 -7.02 -0.75 2.43
CA PRO A 29 -6.70 -2.12 2.04
C PRO A 29 -7.88 -3.05 2.30
N LEU A 30 -7.99 -4.10 1.49
CA LEU A 30 -9.04 -5.12 1.60
C LEU A 30 -8.44 -6.42 2.11
N LEU A 31 -9.16 -7.10 3.01
CA LEU A 31 -8.95 -8.51 3.28
C LEU A 31 -9.96 -9.31 2.45
N GLU A 32 -9.45 -10.17 1.59
CA GLU A 32 -10.24 -11.03 0.71
C GLU A 32 -10.01 -12.52 1.02
N VAL A 33 -11.08 -13.32 0.89
CA VAL A 33 -10.99 -14.79 0.85
C VAL A 33 -11.51 -15.25 -0.49
N LYS A 34 -10.67 -15.98 -1.24
CA LYS A 34 -10.99 -16.52 -2.56
C LYS A 34 -10.90 -18.03 -2.60
N SER A 35 -11.86 -18.68 -3.24
CA SER A 35 -11.85 -20.10 -3.54
C SER A 35 -12.08 -20.31 -5.04
N ASN A 36 -11.12 -20.94 -5.72
CA ASN A 36 -11.19 -21.16 -7.18
C ASN A 36 -11.48 -19.88 -7.97
N GLU A 37 -10.80 -18.78 -7.63
CA GLU A 37 -10.98 -17.44 -8.20
C GLU A 37 -12.34 -16.76 -7.86
N GLU A 38 -13.22 -17.43 -7.12
CA GLU A 38 -14.48 -16.87 -6.65
C GLU A 38 -14.27 -16.15 -5.31
N LEU A 39 -14.70 -14.88 -5.25
CA LEU A 39 -14.62 -14.05 -4.05
C LEU A 39 -15.71 -14.48 -3.05
N SER A 40 -15.29 -14.99 -1.89
CA SER A 40 -16.19 -15.46 -0.83
C SER A 40 -16.31 -14.48 0.32
N PHE A 41 -15.34 -13.57 0.47
CA PHE A 41 -15.31 -12.54 1.50
C PHE A 41 -14.47 -11.34 1.02
N SER A 42 -14.91 -10.12 1.33
CA SER A 42 -14.14 -8.91 1.10
C SER A 42 -14.59 -7.82 2.07
N GLU A 43 -13.68 -7.32 2.88
CA GLU A 43 -13.93 -6.19 3.79
C GLU A 43 -12.71 -5.27 3.83
N ASP A 44 -12.97 -3.95 4.00
CA ASP A 44 -11.94 -2.96 4.28
C ASP A 44 -11.22 -3.27 5.60
N ASP A 45 -9.88 -3.24 5.61
CA ASP A 45 -9.11 -3.38 6.85
C ASP A 45 -9.05 -2.03 7.59
N PRO A 46 -9.79 -1.86 8.70
CA PRO A 46 -9.81 -0.62 9.45
C PRO A 46 -8.51 -0.34 10.21
N GLY A 47 -7.63 -1.35 10.34
CA GLY A 47 -6.36 -1.22 11.06
C GLY A 47 -5.26 -0.53 10.25
N PHE A 48 -5.50 -0.22 8.97
CA PHE A 48 -4.56 0.47 8.10
C PHE A 48 -5.10 1.84 7.69
N ASP A 49 -4.55 2.91 8.25
CA ASP A 49 -4.80 4.27 7.81
C ASP A 49 -3.54 4.85 7.13
N TYR A 50 -3.42 4.59 5.85
CA TYR A 50 -2.37 5.20 5.03
C TYR A 50 -2.72 6.63 4.56
N GLY A 51 -3.88 7.16 4.96
CA GLY A 51 -4.41 8.40 4.41
C GLY A 51 -3.47 9.59 4.53
N LYS A 52 -2.82 9.75 5.68
CA LYS A 52 -1.88 10.87 5.91
C LYS A 52 -0.59 10.71 5.11
N ASP A 53 0.00 9.51 5.15
CA ASP A 53 1.29 9.25 4.51
C ASP A 53 1.17 9.22 3.00
N SER A 54 0.10 8.64 2.49
CA SER A 54 -0.21 8.64 1.06
C SER A 54 -0.44 10.05 0.52
N LEU A 55 -1.18 10.88 1.25
CA LEU A 55 -1.37 12.30 0.89
C LEU A 55 -0.05 13.07 0.93
N HIS A 56 0.84 12.78 1.88
CA HIS A 56 2.17 13.38 1.93
C HIS A 56 3.03 12.94 0.74
N ALA A 57 2.94 11.67 0.34
CA ALA A 57 3.64 11.15 -0.84
C ALA A 57 3.14 11.84 -2.11
N GLU A 58 1.84 11.90 -2.33
CA GLU A 58 1.25 12.60 -3.48
C GLU A 58 1.65 14.08 -3.55
N LYS A 59 1.56 14.80 -2.43
CA LYS A 59 1.99 16.20 -2.35
C LYS A 59 3.47 16.38 -2.63
N ALA A 60 4.31 15.44 -2.19
CA ALA A 60 5.75 15.50 -2.44
C ALA A 60 6.06 15.31 -3.93
N VAL A 61 5.44 14.34 -4.59
CA VAL A 61 5.57 14.11 -6.04
C VAL A 61 5.08 15.34 -6.81
N ALA A 62 3.88 15.85 -6.50
CA ALA A 62 3.35 17.06 -7.13
C ALA A 62 4.26 18.28 -6.93
N THR A 63 4.88 18.40 -5.74
CA THR A 63 5.81 19.51 -5.43
C THR A 63 7.06 19.47 -6.31
N VAL A 64 7.70 18.31 -6.45
CA VAL A 64 8.94 18.21 -7.25
C VAL A 64 8.67 18.35 -8.74
N ILE A 65 7.51 17.91 -9.23
CA ILE A 65 7.05 18.17 -10.60
C ILE A 65 6.80 19.68 -10.80
N GLY A 66 6.06 20.31 -9.87
CA GLY A 66 5.78 21.75 -9.93
C GLY A 66 7.03 22.63 -9.86
N ARG A 67 8.10 22.15 -9.22
CA ARG A 67 9.43 22.81 -9.22
C ARG A 67 10.26 22.53 -10.48
N GLY A 68 9.74 21.74 -11.43
CA GLY A 68 10.43 21.40 -12.66
C GLY A 68 11.61 20.44 -12.49
N LEU A 69 11.69 19.71 -11.37
CA LEU A 69 12.75 18.71 -11.16
C LEU A 69 12.50 17.44 -11.94
N PHE A 70 11.23 17.07 -12.11
CA PHE A 70 10.83 15.88 -12.85
C PHE A 70 9.69 16.19 -13.81
N VAL A 71 9.64 15.42 -14.89
CA VAL A 71 8.47 15.31 -15.77
C VAL A 71 7.75 14.01 -15.40
N LEU A 72 6.43 14.06 -15.21
CA LEU A 72 5.59 12.89 -15.05
C LEU A 72 5.29 12.30 -16.43
N ASP A 73 5.83 11.12 -16.71
CA ASP A 73 5.64 10.43 -17.99
C ASP A 73 4.39 9.55 -17.99
N ASP A 74 4.14 8.87 -16.86
CA ASP A 74 3.02 7.95 -16.69
C ASP A 74 2.65 7.84 -15.21
N ARG A 75 1.36 7.61 -14.96
CA ARG A 75 0.85 7.34 -13.61
C ARG A 75 -0.23 6.29 -13.67
N ARG A 76 -0.12 5.27 -12.84
CA ARG A 76 -1.05 4.15 -12.81
C ARG A 76 -1.41 3.77 -11.39
N ARG A 77 -2.68 3.44 -11.21
CA ARG A 77 -3.16 2.71 -10.04
C ARG A 77 -3.00 1.21 -10.31
N PHE A 78 -2.59 0.47 -9.29
CA PHE A 78 -2.55 -0.99 -9.30
C PHE A 78 -2.86 -1.53 -7.91
N GLU A 79 -3.02 -2.81 -7.79
CA GLU A 79 -3.23 -3.51 -6.54
C GLU A 79 -1.99 -4.34 -6.21
N LEU A 80 -1.44 -4.12 -5.03
CA LEU A 80 -0.45 -5.01 -4.45
C LEU A 80 -1.20 -6.10 -3.69
N ARG A 81 -0.96 -7.36 -4.01
CA ARG A 81 -1.63 -8.49 -3.39
C ARG A 81 -0.64 -9.33 -2.61
N THR A 82 -0.87 -9.44 -1.32
CA THR A 82 -0.13 -10.33 -0.42
C THR A 82 -0.99 -11.55 -0.17
N HIS A 83 -0.48 -12.74 -0.54
CA HIS A 83 -1.17 -14.00 -0.34
C HIS A 83 -0.72 -14.63 0.97
N ALA A 84 -1.64 -15.23 1.69
CA ALA A 84 -1.37 -15.99 2.90
C ALA A 84 -2.20 -17.28 2.93
N SER A 85 -1.60 -18.37 3.43
CA SER A 85 -2.29 -19.64 3.59
C SER A 85 -3.14 -19.70 4.87
N SER A 86 -2.96 -18.73 5.75
CA SER A 86 -3.69 -18.64 7.03
C SER A 86 -3.68 -17.21 7.57
N LEU A 87 -4.63 -16.90 8.44
CA LEU A 87 -4.64 -15.63 9.18
C LEU A 87 -3.43 -15.47 10.08
N GLN A 88 -2.87 -16.56 10.59
CA GLN A 88 -1.67 -16.48 11.42
C GLN A 88 -0.45 -16.04 10.60
N GLU A 89 -0.29 -16.56 9.38
CA GLU A 89 0.77 -16.14 8.47
C GLU A 89 0.64 -14.64 8.12
N LEU A 90 -0.59 -14.18 7.89
CA LEU A 90 -0.85 -12.76 7.64
C LEU A 90 -0.52 -11.89 8.87
N ARG A 91 -0.91 -12.33 10.08
CA ARG A 91 -0.55 -11.64 11.32
C ARG A 91 0.95 -11.57 11.56
N ASP A 92 1.66 -12.68 11.31
CA ASP A 92 3.12 -12.73 11.47
C ASP A 92 3.81 -11.78 10.48
N HIS A 93 3.30 -11.69 9.25
CA HIS A 93 3.78 -10.73 8.26
C HIS A 93 3.63 -9.28 8.76
N TRP A 94 2.45 -8.91 9.26
CA TRP A 94 2.19 -7.57 9.75
C TRP A 94 2.91 -7.25 11.07
N ALA A 95 3.12 -8.24 11.93
CA ALA A 95 3.91 -8.05 13.16
C ALA A 95 5.34 -7.59 12.86
N VAL A 96 5.92 -8.02 11.75
CA VAL A 96 7.22 -7.54 11.29
C VAL A 96 7.12 -6.09 10.82
N ALA A 97 6.11 -5.72 10.06
CA ALA A 97 5.90 -4.34 9.61
C ALA A 97 5.65 -3.39 10.79
N ASP A 98 4.79 -3.79 11.73
CA ASP A 98 4.46 -3.02 12.93
C ASP A 98 5.68 -2.79 13.85
N ALA A 99 6.67 -3.68 13.84
CA ALA A 99 7.90 -3.51 14.59
C ALA A 99 8.80 -2.37 14.05
N TYR A 100 8.64 -2.01 12.77
CA TYR A 100 9.34 -0.88 12.14
C TYR A 100 8.59 0.44 12.27
N ASP A 101 7.29 0.41 12.50
CA ASP A 101 6.45 1.58 12.70
C ASP A 101 5.52 1.37 13.92
N PRO A 102 6.04 1.58 15.12
CA PRO A 102 5.33 1.34 16.37
C PRO A 102 4.34 2.46 16.70
N GLU A 103 3.64 3.02 15.74
CA GLU A 103 2.56 3.95 16.06
C GLU A 103 1.53 3.26 16.97
N GLU A 104 1.12 3.97 18.01
CA GLU A 104 0.12 3.49 18.98
C GLU A 104 -1.23 3.33 18.24
N LYS A 105 -1.57 2.09 17.85
CA LYS A 105 -2.83 1.81 17.17
C LYS A 105 -3.98 2.07 18.14
N GLU A 106 -4.95 2.81 17.71
CA GLU A 106 -6.16 3.06 18.47
C GLU A 106 -6.82 1.72 18.84
N GLU A 107 -7.08 1.47 20.12
CA GLU A 107 -7.64 0.20 20.63
C GLU A 107 -8.94 -0.19 19.91
N THR A 108 -9.73 0.80 19.51
CA THR A 108 -10.97 0.60 18.74
C THR A 108 -10.69 -0.01 17.37
N LEU A 109 -9.67 0.47 16.66
CA LEU A 109 -9.30 -0.05 15.32
C LEU A 109 -8.73 -1.47 15.43
N ALA A 110 -7.91 -1.73 16.43
CA ALA A 110 -7.38 -3.08 16.69
C ALA A 110 -8.51 -4.09 16.93
N ARG A 111 -9.53 -3.71 17.73
CA ARG A 111 -10.70 -4.56 17.96
C ARG A 111 -11.51 -4.81 16.70
N LEU A 112 -11.78 -3.77 15.90
CA LEU A 112 -12.52 -3.92 14.63
C LEU A 112 -11.79 -4.83 13.66
N ARG A 113 -10.46 -4.74 13.62
CA ARG A 113 -9.63 -5.61 12.80
C ARG A 113 -9.72 -7.08 13.25
N GLU A 114 -9.66 -7.34 14.55
CA GLU A 114 -9.83 -8.70 15.05
C GLU A 114 -11.23 -9.27 14.78
N GLU A 115 -12.26 -8.45 14.83
CA GLU A 115 -13.63 -8.85 14.45
C GLU A 115 -13.70 -9.20 12.94
N MET A 116 -13.04 -8.42 12.07
CA MET A 116 -12.94 -8.73 10.64
C MET A 116 -12.18 -10.06 10.41
N TYR A 117 -11.05 -10.27 11.10
CA TYR A 117 -10.30 -11.51 11.01
C TYR A 117 -11.10 -12.73 11.46
N ALA A 118 -11.92 -12.60 12.49
CA ALA A 118 -12.81 -13.68 12.91
C ALA A 118 -13.83 -14.05 11.83
N ARG A 119 -14.43 -13.06 11.15
CA ARG A 119 -15.36 -13.31 10.04
C ARG A 119 -14.67 -13.96 8.84
N ALA A 120 -13.49 -13.48 8.46
CA ALA A 120 -12.67 -14.06 7.39
C ALA A 120 -12.29 -15.52 7.70
N HIS A 121 -11.95 -15.81 8.96
CA HIS A 121 -11.63 -17.17 9.42
C HIS A 121 -12.81 -18.13 9.25
N GLU A 122 -14.01 -17.71 9.65
CA GLU A 122 -15.21 -18.53 9.47
C GLU A 122 -15.48 -18.88 7.99
N VAL A 123 -15.20 -17.95 7.07
CA VAL A 123 -15.37 -18.19 5.63
C VAL A 123 -14.29 -19.15 5.15
N LEU A 124 -13.03 -18.94 5.57
CA LEU A 124 -11.90 -19.78 5.21
C LEU A 124 -12.12 -21.25 5.64
N GLU A 125 -12.60 -21.48 6.86
CA GLU A 125 -12.90 -22.83 7.37
C GLU A 125 -14.00 -23.54 6.57
N ARG A 126 -14.97 -22.81 6.02
CA ARG A 126 -16.07 -23.36 5.22
C ARG A 126 -15.72 -23.57 3.75
N SER A 127 -14.56 -23.07 3.30
CA SER A 127 -14.15 -23.07 1.90
C SER A 127 -12.80 -23.78 1.73
N PRO A 128 -12.78 -25.12 1.67
CA PRO A 128 -11.54 -25.89 1.50
C PRO A 128 -10.78 -25.45 0.25
N GLY A 129 -9.49 -25.14 0.41
CA GLY A 129 -8.62 -24.63 -0.66
C GLY A 129 -8.80 -23.17 -0.96
N ALA A 130 -9.50 -22.42 -0.12
CA ALA A 130 -9.53 -20.96 -0.21
C ALA A 130 -8.20 -20.36 0.24
N GLU A 131 -7.84 -19.24 -0.34
CA GLU A 131 -6.67 -18.44 -0.04
C GLU A 131 -7.07 -17.08 0.52
N LEU A 132 -6.23 -16.56 1.41
CA LEU A 132 -6.33 -15.20 1.90
C LEU A 132 -5.50 -14.28 1.02
N GLU A 133 -6.10 -13.17 0.62
CA GLU A 133 -5.40 -12.09 -0.05
C GLU A 133 -5.58 -10.79 0.74
N PHE A 134 -4.48 -10.11 1.01
CA PHE A 134 -4.51 -8.72 1.45
C PHE A 134 -4.21 -7.84 0.25
N VAL A 135 -5.16 -6.98 -0.10
CA VAL A 135 -5.14 -6.19 -1.33
C VAL A 135 -4.93 -4.74 -0.98
N GLU A 136 -3.78 -4.20 -1.35
CA GLU A 136 -3.41 -2.81 -1.09
C GLU A 136 -3.49 -2.00 -2.38
N PRO A 137 -4.39 -1.01 -2.46
CA PRO A 137 -4.39 -0.09 -3.58
C PRO A 137 -3.15 0.81 -3.53
N ALA A 138 -2.42 0.85 -4.63
CA ALA A 138 -1.18 1.61 -4.76
C ALA A 138 -1.14 2.46 -6.03
N MET A 139 -0.39 3.55 -5.95
CA MET A 139 -0.08 4.42 -7.08
C MET A 139 1.36 4.24 -7.49
N MET A 140 1.62 4.15 -8.79
CA MET A 140 2.95 4.13 -9.36
C MET A 140 3.09 5.31 -10.33
N SER A 141 4.15 6.09 -10.15
CA SER A 141 4.51 7.21 -11.03
C SER A 141 5.84 6.94 -11.70
N ARG A 142 5.90 7.10 -13.03
CA ARG A 142 7.16 7.11 -13.79
C ARG A 142 7.57 8.56 -14.03
N LEU A 143 8.74 8.89 -13.54
CA LEU A 143 9.29 10.24 -13.57
C LEU A 143 10.61 10.26 -14.36
N THR A 144 10.77 11.23 -15.26
CA THR A 144 12.04 11.53 -15.90
C THR A 144 12.65 12.80 -15.29
N PRO A 145 13.91 12.76 -14.83
CA PRO A 145 14.57 13.96 -14.33
C PRO A 145 14.66 15.02 -15.41
N SER A 146 14.29 16.25 -15.07
CA SER A 146 14.51 17.40 -15.94
C SER A 146 16.00 17.70 -16.09
N ALA A 147 16.39 18.41 -17.15
CA ALA A 147 17.78 18.80 -17.35
C ALA A 147 18.25 19.61 -16.13
N LYS A 148 19.45 19.29 -15.65
CA LYS A 148 20.09 20.07 -14.60
C LYS A 148 20.56 21.39 -15.19
N PRO A 149 20.36 22.51 -14.51
CA PRO A 149 20.86 23.81 -14.94
C PRO A 149 22.38 23.82 -15.02
#